data_267451fdb61ad7c9cec5c796e6bb1da8
#
_entry.id   267451fdb61ad7c9cec5c796e6bb1da8
#
_cell.length_a   1.000
_cell.length_b   1.000
_cell.length_c   1.000
_cell.angle_alpha   90.00
_cell.angle_beta   90.00
_cell.angle_gamma   90.00
#
_symmetry.space_group_name_H-M   'P 1'
#
loop_
_entity.id
_entity.type
_entity.pdbx_description
1 polymer ?
#
loop_
_entity_poly.entity_id
_entity_poly.type
_entity_poly.pdbx_seq_one_letter_code
_entity_poly.pdbx_strand_id
1 'polypeptide(L)'
;MYANFKTHLQETIADLKAKSLYKNEKIIATPQGARVVLENGTKLLNMCANNYLGLANHPEIIEASREATAKYGYGMGSVRFICGTDTLHRELERTVADFVKTDDCILFGSCFDANGGVFEALLGPEDAIISDALNHASIIDGVRLCKAKRFRYANGDMADLEKQLQAADEAGAKYKLIVTDGVFSMDGIIAPLKGICDLADKYEALVMVDDSHAVGVLGATGAGSVEDCGVTGRVDIISGTFGKALGGASGGYIAARQEIVDILRQKARPYLFSNAVPPPVAAASMKAIELVKTRPELRAQLNANAKRFREGMSALGFDLVPGHHPIVPVMLGDAAVAVKMSENLYKNGVYATGFFYPVVPMGKARIRTQMSAAHTPEDIDFAIEAFAKSRC
;
A
#
# COMPACT_ATOMS: atom_id res chain seq x y z
N MET A 1 -40.58 2.64 -8.02
CA MET A 1 -39.23 3.23 -8.13
C MET A 1 -38.12 2.17 -8.03
N TYR A 2 -38.05 1.35 -6.98
CA TYR A 2 -37.00 0.31 -6.85
C TYR A 2 -37.03 -0.75 -7.96
N ALA A 3 -38.21 -1.15 -8.47
CA ALA A 3 -38.32 -2.17 -9.53
C ALA A 3 -37.52 -1.80 -10.79
N ASN A 4 -37.64 -0.54 -11.28
CA ASN A 4 -36.87 -0.07 -12.44
C ASN A 4 -35.37 0.03 -12.14
N PHE A 5 -35.01 0.47 -10.93
CA PHE A 5 -33.62 0.52 -10.51
C PHE A 5 -33.01 -0.88 -10.36
N LYS A 6 -33.80 -1.86 -9.86
CA LYS A 6 -33.40 -3.27 -9.80
C LYS A 6 -33.03 -3.83 -11.18
N THR A 7 -33.84 -3.54 -12.20
CA THR A 7 -33.58 -3.96 -13.59
C THR A 7 -32.23 -3.38 -14.07
N HIS A 8 -32.03 -2.07 -13.90
CA HIS A 8 -30.76 -1.41 -14.24
C HIS A 8 -29.54 -2.06 -13.51
N LEU A 9 -29.67 -2.36 -12.21
CA LEU A 9 -28.60 -3.03 -11.46
C LEU A 9 -28.32 -4.43 -12.00
N GLN A 10 -29.36 -5.20 -12.35
CA GLN A 10 -29.23 -6.55 -12.91
C GLN A 10 -28.52 -6.51 -14.29
N GLU A 11 -28.86 -5.56 -15.14
CA GLU A 11 -28.19 -5.32 -16.43
C GLU A 11 -26.73 -4.96 -16.24
N THR A 12 -26.42 -4.05 -15.30
CA THR A 12 -25.04 -3.68 -14.96
C THR A 12 -24.23 -4.88 -14.47
N ILE A 13 -24.81 -5.72 -13.58
CA ILE A 13 -24.15 -6.94 -13.10
C ILE A 13 -23.92 -7.93 -14.25
N ALA A 14 -24.89 -8.09 -15.15
CA ALA A 14 -24.75 -8.96 -16.31
C ALA A 14 -23.62 -8.48 -17.25
N ASP A 15 -23.53 -7.18 -17.49
CA ASP A 15 -22.44 -6.57 -18.28
C ASP A 15 -21.06 -6.79 -17.64
N LEU A 16 -20.95 -6.58 -16.31
CA LEU A 16 -19.70 -6.86 -15.59
C LEU A 16 -19.27 -8.33 -15.73
N LYS A 17 -20.24 -9.27 -15.67
CA LYS A 17 -19.96 -10.71 -15.87
C LYS A 17 -19.56 -11.03 -17.30
N ALA A 18 -20.26 -10.47 -18.29
CA ALA A 18 -19.96 -10.66 -19.70
C ALA A 18 -18.57 -10.13 -20.09
N LYS A 19 -18.13 -9.03 -19.46
CA LYS A 19 -16.81 -8.43 -19.64
C LYS A 19 -15.71 -9.03 -18.75
N SER A 20 -16.00 -10.09 -17.99
CA SER A 20 -15.07 -10.70 -17.01
C SER A 20 -14.55 -9.71 -15.96
N LEU A 21 -15.29 -8.63 -15.66
CA LEU A 21 -14.96 -7.63 -14.65
C LEU A 21 -15.61 -7.91 -13.28
N TYR A 22 -16.52 -8.87 -13.21
CA TYR A 22 -17.19 -9.26 -11.98
C TYR A 22 -16.21 -10.00 -11.05
N LYS A 23 -16.02 -9.47 -9.84
CA LYS A 23 -15.08 -10.02 -8.85
C LYS A 23 -15.80 -11.03 -7.96
N ASN A 24 -15.26 -12.26 -7.90
CA ASN A 24 -15.70 -13.29 -6.97
C ASN A 24 -14.69 -13.41 -5.83
N GLU A 25 -15.14 -13.16 -4.61
CA GLU A 25 -14.32 -13.32 -3.40
C GLU A 25 -14.16 -14.80 -3.06
N LYS A 26 -12.93 -15.20 -2.75
CA LYS A 26 -12.64 -16.55 -2.23
C LYS A 26 -12.63 -16.50 -0.71
N ILE A 27 -13.43 -17.36 -0.07
CA ILE A 27 -13.57 -17.39 1.38
C ILE A 27 -12.46 -18.24 1.98
N ILE A 28 -11.56 -17.60 2.74
CA ILE A 28 -10.46 -18.25 3.46
C ILE A 28 -10.97 -18.68 4.83
N ALA A 29 -10.78 -19.96 5.18
CA ALA A 29 -11.23 -20.59 6.43
C ALA A 29 -10.11 -20.76 7.47
N THR A 30 -8.90 -20.28 7.20
CA THR A 30 -7.74 -20.32 8.10
C THR A 30 -7.24 -18.91 8.40
N PRO A 31 -6.36 -18.71 9.40
CA PRO A 31 -5.59 -17.49 9.52
C PRO A 31 -4.79 -17.18 8.23
N GLN A 32 -4.47 -15.90 8.02
CA GLN A 32 -3.58 -15.49 6.93
C GLN A 32 -2.16 -16.00 7.18
N GLY A 33 -1.57 -16.62 6.15
CA GLY A 33 -0.22 -17.18 6.20
C GLY A 33 0.31 -17.49 4.80
N ALA A 34 1.48 -18.14 4.73
CA ALA A 34 2.06 -18.61 3.48
C ALA A 34 1.12 -19.58 2.75
N ARG A 35 0.44 -20.44 3.52
CA ARG A 35 -0.57 -21.37 3.01
C ARG A 35 -1.91 -21.10 3.66
N VAL A 36 -2.98 -21.17 2.88
CA VAL A 36 -4.36 -20.97 3.33
C VAL A 36 -5.25 -22.10 2.87
N VAL A 37 -6.33 -22.33 3.61
CA VAL A 37 -7.38 -23.29 3.22
C VAL A 37 -8.66 -22.49 2.98
N LEU A 38 -9.30 -22.72 1.85
CA LEU A 38 -10.58 -22.10 1.53
C LEU A 38 -11.73 -22.87 2.19
N GLU A 39 -12.90 -22.23 2.28
CA GLU A 39 -14.14 -22.82 2.82
C GLU A 39 -14.49 -24.19 2.20
N ASN A 40 -14.22 -24.36 0.92
CA ASN A 40 -14.44 -25.64 0.21
C ASN A 40 -13.32 -26.68 0.43
N GLY A 41 -12.40 -26.46 1.34
CA GLY A 41 -11.29 -27.36 1.67
C GLY A 41 -10.06 -27.25 0.74
N THR A 42 -10.08 -26.40 -0.30
CA THR A 42 -8.94 -26.22 -1.21
C THR A 42 -7.75 -25.59 -0.49
N LYS A 43 -6.59 -26.25 -0.52
CA LYS A 43 -5.33 -25.78 0.06
C LYS A 43 -4.51 -25.04 -0.99
N LEU A 44 -4.07 -23.82 -0.68
CA LEU A 44 -3.35 -22.96 -1.62
C LEU A 44 -2.12 -22.31 -0.98
N LEU A 45 -1.05 -22.21 -1.73
CA LEU A 45 0.06 -21.32 -1.43
C LEU A 45 -0.37 -19.88 -1.78
N ASN A 46 -0.31 -18.97 -0.81
CA ASN A 46 -0.80 -17.61 -0.94
C ASN A 46 0.30 -16.67 -1.47
N MET A 47 0.22 -16.32 -2.74
CA MET A 47 1.16 -15.44 -3.44
C MET A 47 0.57 -14.05 -3.74
N CYS A 48 -0.54 -13.65 -3.09
CA CYS A 48 -1.22 -12.38 -3.37
C CYS A 48 -1.52 -11.52 -2.14
N ALA A 49 -1.27 -12.01 -0.92
CA ALA A 49 -1.46 -11.21 0.29
C ALA A 49 -0.33 -10.17 0.48
N ASN A 50 -0.70 -8.98 0.99
CA ASN A 50 0.28 -7.93 1.35
C ASN A 50 0.99 -8.23 2.70
N ASN A 51 1.07 -9.49 3.11
CA ASN A 51 1.65 -9.94 4.36
C ASN A 51 3.16 -10.20 4.21
N TYR A 52 3.90 -9.15 3.80
CA TYR A 52 5.31 -9.23 3.41
C TYR A 52 6.21 -9.90 4.46
N LEU A 53 6.02 -9.57 5.73
CA LEU A 53 6.84 -10.10 6.82
C LEU A 53 6.22 -11.31 7.53
N GLY A 54 5.05 -11.78 7.07
CA GLY A 54 4.35 -12.91 7.69
C GLY A 54 3.74 -12.60 9.06
N LEU A 55 3.57 -11.32 9.41
CA LEU A 55 3.18 -10.89 10.76
C LEU A 55 1.67 -10.99 11.04
N ALA A 56 0.81 -11.14 10.04
CA ALA A 56 -0.64 -11.11 10.23
C ALA A 56 -1.19 -12.21 11.18
N ASN A 57 -0.46 -13.29 11.37
CA ASN A 57 -0.79 -14.35 12.32
C ASN A 57 0.40 -14.67 13.26
N HIS A 58 1.29 -13.71 13.50
CA HIS A 58 2.44 -13.90 14.34
C HIS A 58 2.05 -13.96 15.83
N PRO A 59 2.55 -14.94 16.63
CA PRO A 59 2.15 -15.09 18.03
C PRO A 59 2.32 -13.83 18.89
N GLU A 60 3.44 -13.11 18.75
CA GLU A 60 3.69 -11.89 19.51
C GLU A 60 2.74 -10.74 19.13
N ILE A 61 2.29 -10.68 17.87
CA ILE A 61 1.28 -9.70 17.42
C ILE A 61 -0.08 -10.02 18.04
N ILE A 62 -0.46 -11.30 18.04
CA ILE A 62 -1.71 -11.78 18.63
C ILE A 62 -1.71 -11.48 20.13
N GLU A 63 -0.61 -11.78 20.83
CA GLU A 63 -0.52 -11.54 22.27
C GLU A 63 -0.60 -10.06 22.63
N ALA A 64 0.13 -9.20 21.94
CA ALA A 64 0.05 -7.75 22.14
C ALA A 64 -1.40 -7.22 21.94
N SER A 65 -2.12 -7.75 20.94
CA SER A 65 -3.53 -7.43 20.69
C SER A 65 -4.43 -7.90 21.85
N ARG A 66 -4.21 -9.11 22.38
CA ARG A 66 -4.99 -9.67 23.50
C ARG A 66 -4.77 -8.90 24.79
N GLU A 67 -3.53 -8.59 25.13
CA GLU A 67 -3.18 -7.78 26.31
C GLU A 67 -3.82 -6.40 26.25
N ALA A 68 -3.75 -5.74 25.09
CA ALA A 68 -4.39 -4.45 24.88
C ALA A 68 -5.92 -4.54 24.99
N THR A 69 -6.53 -5.59 24.46
CA THR A 69 -7.98 -5.83 24.61
C THR A 69 -8.38 -5.99 26.07
N ALA A 70 -7.59 -6.74 26.85
CA ALA A 70 -7.85 -6.95 28.26
C ALA A 70 -7.70 -5.66 29.11
N LYS A 71 -6.76 -4.79 28.74
CA LYS A 71 -6.43 -3.57 29.48
C LYS A 71 -7.26 -2.35 29.08
N TYR A 72 -7.49 -2.17 27.78
CA TYR A 72 -8.09 -0.95 27.20
C TYR A 72 -9.48 -1.18 26.59
N GLY A 73 -9.93 -2.42 26.50
CA GLY A 73 -11.18 -2.80 25.83
C GLY A 73 -11.03 -3.00 24.33
N TYR A 74 -12.16 -3.35 23.68
CA TYR A 74 -12.19 -3.68 22.25
C TYR A 74 -12.10 -2.46 21.34
N GLY A 75 -12.76 -1.36 21.72
CA GLY A 75 -12.85 -0.17 20.86
C GLY A 75 -13.10 1.10 21.64
N MET A 76 -12.94 2.25 20.98
CA MET A 76 -13.02 3.56 21.61
C MET A 76 -14.43 4.14 21.68
N GLY A 77 -15.34 3.71 20.82
CA GLY A 77 -16.72 4.24 20.74
C GLY A 77 -16.81 5.73 20.42
N SER A 78 -15.73 6.33 19.92
CA SER A 78 -15.63 7.78 19.67
C SER A 78 -14.55 8.12 18.66
N VAL A 79 -14.67 9.31 18.07
CA VAL A 79 -13.60 9.96 17.29
C VAL A 79 -12.55 10.54 18.23
N ARG A 80 -11.35 10.79 17.68
CA ARG A 80 -10.16 11.15 18.44
C ARG A 80 -10.31 12.40 19.31
N PHE A 81 -10.89 13.47 18.79
CA PHE A 81 -10.94 14.78 19.51
C PHE A 81 -12.04 14.87 20.57
N ILE A 82 -13.03 13.99 20.57
CA ILE A 82 -14.09 13.99 21.60
C ILE A 82 -13.61 13.22 22.83
N CYS A 83 -13.59 11.89 22.78
CA CYS A 83 -13.12 11.01 23.85
C CYS A 83 -12.46 9.72 23.35
N GLY A 84 -12.10 9.65 22.05
CA GLY A 84 -11.53 8.47 21.41
C GLY A 84 -9.99 8.48 21.36
N THR A 85 -9.31 9.23 22.22
CA THR A 85 -7.84 9.23 22.32
C THR A 85 -7.42 8.60 23.64
N ASP A 86 -6.64 7.52 23.59
CA ASP A 86 -5.98 6.93 24.74
C ASP A 86 -4.44 7.02 24.63
N THR A 87 -3.74 6.46 25.62
CA THR A 87 -2.28 6.48 25.66
C THR A 87 -1.65 5.69 24.52
N LEU A 88 -2.26 4.55 24.11
CA LEU A 88 -1.75 3.72 23.01
C LEU A 88 -1.70 4.47 21.68
N HIS A 89 -2.67 5.35 21.43
CA HIS A 89 -2.65 6.18 20.22
C HIS A 89 -1.42 7.09 20.17
N ARG A 90 -1.14 7.80 21.29
CA ARG A 90 0.02 8.70 21.37
C ARG A 90 1.34 7.93 21.35
N GLU A 91 1.38 6.74 21.95
CA GLU A 91 2.54 5.86 21.92
C GLU A 91 2.82 5.36 20.50
N LEU A 92 1.77 4.91 19.76
CA LEU A 92 1.92 4.48 18.37
C LEU A 92 2.33 5.65 17.47
N GLU A 93 1.75 6.84 17.64
CA GLU A 93 2.12 8.05 16.88
C GLU A 93 3.62 8.37 17.06
N ARG A 94 4.14 8.37 18.30
CA ARG A 94 5.57 8.56 18.55
C ARG A 94 6.42 7.44 17.96
N THR A 95 5.99 6.18 18.13
CA THR A 95 6.69 5.01 17.60
C THR A 95 6.86 5.09 16.09
N VAL A 96 5.81 5.53 15.38
CA VAL A 96 5.87 5.71 13.92
C VAL A 96 6.79 6.88 13.56
N ALA A 97 6.61 8.05 14.18
CA ALA A 97 7.43 9.23 13.92
C ALA A 97 8.93 8.95 14.11
N ASP A 98 9.27 8.30 15.22
CA ASP A 98 10.65 7.87 15.52
C ASP A 98 11.18 6.86 14.49
N PHE A 99 10.31 5.97 14.01
CA PHE A 99 10.70 4.92 13.06
C PHE A 99 10.99 5.49 11.67
N VAL A 100 10.11 6.35 11.15
CA VAL A 100 10.27 6.94 9.81
C VAL A 100 11.03 8.29 9.81
N LYS A 101 11.49 8.75 11.00
CA LYS A 101 12.31 9.96 11.19
C LYS A 101 11.62 11.27 10.82
N THR A 102 10.41 11.47 11.35
CA THR A 102 9.63 12.70 11.25
C THR A 102 9.38 13.30 12.63
N ASP A 103 8.81 14.52 12.71
CA ASP A 103 8.62 15.22 13.98
C ASP A 103 7.44 14.65 14.78
N ASP A 104 6.30 14.36 14.13
CA ASP A 104 5.10 13.76 14.76
C ASP A 104 4.34 12.89 13.74
N CYS A 105 3.30 12.24 14.22
CA CYS A 105 2.44 11.35 13.45
C CYS A 105 0.98 11.49 13.87
N ILE A 106 0.06 11.26 12.95
CA ILE A 106 -1.39 11.23 13.16
C ILE A 106 -1.98 9.95 12.59
N LEU A 107 -2.86 9.28 13.34
CA LEU A 107 -3.46 7.98 12.98
C LEU A 107 -4.82 8.16 12.32
N PHE A 108 -5.12 7.27 11.36
CA PHE A 108 -6.39 7.16 10.64
C PHE A 108 -6.89 5.71 10.64
N GLY A 109 -8.17 5.50 10.34
CA GLY A 109 -8.77 4.17 10.20
C GLY A 109 -8.15 3.31 9.10
N SER A 110 -7.59 3.94 8.08
CA SER A 110 -6.83 3.32 6.98
C SER A 110 -5.88 4.33 6.34
N CYS A 111 -4.93 3.86 5.51
CA CYS A 111 -4.12 4.76 4.68
C CYS A 111 -4.95 5.41 3.58
N PHE A 112 -6.06 4.79 3.16
CA PHE A 112 -7.01 5.42 2.25
C PHE A 112 -7.60 6.69 2.86
N ASP A 113 -8.03 6.62 4.13
CA ASP A 113 -8.52 7.78 4.89
C ASP A 113 -7.42 8.82 5.13
N ALA A 114 -6.20 8.36 5.43
CA ALA A 114 -5.04 9.23 5.62
C ALA A 114 -4.78 10.08 4.36
N ASN A 115 -4.66 9.45 3.19
CA ASN A 115 -4.46 10.13 1.91
C ASN A 115 -5.67 11.02 1.55
N GLY A 116 -6.89 10.57 1.83
CA GLY A 116 -8.11 11.37 1.64
C GLY A 116 -8.17 12.63 2.51
N GLY A 117 -7.50 12.62 3.66
CA GLY A 117 -7.54 13.72 4.64
C GLY A 117 -6.46 14.79 4.48
N VAL A 118 -5.40 14.54 3.68
CA VAL A 118 -4.22 15.41 3.61
C VAL A 118 -4.47 16.66 2.77
N PHE A 119 -4.87 16.47 1.53
CA PHE A 119 -4.81 17.54 0.51
C PHE A 119 -5.75 18.70 0.80
N GLU A 120 -7.03 18.41 1.07
CA GLU A 120 -8.05 19.43 1.40
C GLU A 120 -7.72 20.17 2.72
N ALA A 121 -7.05 19.49 3.66
CA ALA A 121 -6.69 20.09 4.93
C ALA A 121 -5.55 21.10 4.83
N LEU A 122 -4.60 20.87 3.90
CA LEU A 122 -3.36 21.64 3.77
C LEU A 122 -3.40 22.67 2.66
N LEU A 123 -4.06 22.38 1.52
CA LEU A 123 -3.96 23.14 0.28
C LEU A 123 -5.30 23.74 -0.16
N GLY A 124 -5.23 24.89 -0.83
CA GLY A 124 -6.37 25.62 -1.33
C GLY A 124 -6.31 25.94 -2.84
N PRO A 125 -7.25 26.75 -3.36
CA PRO A 125 -7.34 27.07 -4.80
C PRO A 125 -6.11 27.78 -5.38
N GLU A 126 -5.32 28.43 -4.53
CA GLU A 126 -4.10 29.16 -4.94
C GLU A 126 -2.88 28.24 -5.05
N ASP A 127 -3.00 26.99 -4.59
CA ASP A 127 -1.90 26.04 -4.52
C ASP A 127 -1.95 25.03 -5.68
N ALA A 128 -0.91 24.21 -5.82
CA ALA A 128 -0.82 23.18 -6.82
C ALA A 128 -0.42 21.81 -6.22
N ILE A 129 -1.00 20.74 -6.78
CA ILE A 129 -0.61 19.35 -6.51
C ILE A 129 -0.08 18.78 -7.82
N ILE A 130 1.16 18.24 -7.77
CA ILE A 130 1.84 17.60 -8.88
C ILE A 130 1.92 16.09 -8.58
N SER A 131 1.03 15.31 -9.19
CA SER A 131 0.81 13.90 -8.88
C SER A 131 1.40 12.97 -9.92
N ASP A 132 2.10 11.91 -9.48
CA ASP A 132 2.50 10.81 -10.37
C ASP A 132 1.27 10.14 -11.00
N ALA A 133 1.41 9.75 -12.26
CA ALA A 133 0.32 9.21 -13.07
C ALA A 133 -0.19 7.84 -12.60
N LEU A 134 0.63 7.07 -11.88
CA LEU A 134 0.29 5.73 -11.38
C LEU A 134 0.08 5.68 -9.86
N ASN A 135 -0.07 6.81 -9.21
CA ASN A 135 -0.39 6.88 -7.79
C ASN A 135 -1.62 6.06 -7.42
N HIS A 136 -1.63 5.56 -6.19
CA HIS A 136 -2.74 4.79 -5.63
C HIS A 136 -4.07 5.56 -5.69
N ALA A 137 -5.18 4.83 -5.83
CA ALA A 137 -6.54 5.39 -5.93
C ALA A 137 -6.87 6.36 -4.78
N SER A 138 -6.40 6.11 -3.56
CA SER A 138 -6.61 6.99 -2.40
C SER A 138 -5.98 8.37 -2.57
N ILE A 139 -4.81 8.46 -3.21
CA ILE A 139 -4.16 9.72 -3.55
C ILE A 139 -4.99 10.44 -4.64
N ILE A 140 -5.36 9.70 -5.68
CA ILE A 140 -6.19 10.26 -6.78
C ILE A 140 -7.50 10.83 -6.23
N ASP A 141 -8.18 10.11 -5.35
CA ASP A 141 -9.45 10.55 -4.77
C ASP A 141 -9.25 11.70 -3.78
N GLY A 142 -8.22 11.67 -2.96
CA GLY A 142 -7.87 12.78 -2.07
C GLY A 142 -7.54 14.07 -2.84
N VAL A 143 -6.79 13.97 -3.94
CA VAL A 143 -6.51 15.09 -4.85
C VAL A 143 -7.80 15.61 -5.52
N ARG A 144 -8.74 14.73 -5.85
CA ARG A 144 -10.05 15.13 -6.41
C ARG A 144 -10.91 15.92 -5.43
N LEU A 145 -10.82 15.64 -4.15
CA LEU A 145 -11.56 16.37 -3.11
C LEU A 145 -10.96 17.76 -2.84
N CYS A 146 -9.68 17.95 -3.10
CA CYS A 146 -8.99 19.22 -2.92
C CYS A 146 -9.32 20.21 -4.04
N LYS A 147 -9.33 21.51 -3.72
CA LYS A 147 -9.56 22.61 -4.68
C LYS A 147 -8.28 23.16 -5.31
N ALA A 148 -7.11 22.66 -4.92
CA ALA A 148 -5.83 23.02 -5.50
C ALA A 148 -5.76 22.70 -7.01
N LYS A 149 -4.95 23.44 -7.74
CA LYS A 149 -4.66 23.18 -9.16
C LYS A 149 -3.99 21.81 -9.28
N ARG A 150 -4.34 21.04 -10.31
CA ARG A 150 -3.89 19.65 -10.47
C ARG A 150 -3.01 19.52 -11.68
N PHE A 151 -1.81 19.03 -11.47
CA PHE A 151 -0.84 18.67 -12.49
C PHE A 151 -0.50 17.19 -12.36
N ARG A 152 -0.25 16.54 -13.48
CA ARG A 152 0.04 15.10 -13.49
C ARG A 152 1.26 14.86 -14.37
N TYR A 153 2.24 14.16 -13.86
CA TYR A 153 3.44 13.77 -14.60
C TYR A 153 3.47 12.26 -14.87
N ALA A 154 4.14 11.86 -15.95
CA ALA A 154 4.33 10.46 -16.31
C ALA A 154 5.12 9.72 -15.24
N ASN A 155 4.76 8.46 -14.98
CA ASN A 155 5.31 7.68 -13.88
C ASN A 155 6.83 7.67 -13.85
N GLY A 156 7.39 8.21 -12.77
CA GLY A 156 8.83 8.26 -12.53
C GLY A 156 9.63 9.11 -13.54
N ASP A 157 8.99 9.90 -14.39
CA ASP A 157 9.64 10.75 -15.39
C ASP A 157 9.99 12.12 -14.81
N MET A 158 11.27 12.31 -14.51
CA MET A 158 11.78 13.56 -13.92
C MET A 158 11.72 14.75 -14.88
N ALA A 159 11.82 14.52 -16.18
CA ALA A 159 11.73 15.60 -17.17
C ALA A 159 10.25 16.10 -17.27
N ASP A 160 9.29 15.19 -17.25
CA ASP A 160 7.88 15.56 -17.21
C ASP A 160 7.49 16.17 -15.85
N LEU A 161 8.02 15.65 -14.73
CA LEU A 161 7.83 16.28 -13.41
C LEU A 161 8.31 17.74 -13.41
N GLU A 162 9.51 18.01 -13.93
CA GLU A 162 10.04 19.36 -14.02
C GLU A 162 9.15 20.27 -14.88
N LYS A 163 8.67 19.78 -16.02
CA LYS A 163 7.72 20.52 -16.88
C LYS A 163 6.40 20.84 -16.14
N GLN A 164 5.87 19.91 -15.33
CA GLN A 164 4.65 20.17 -14.56
C GLN A 164 4.88 21.17 -13.43
N LEU A 165 6.07 21.18 -12.81
CA LEU A 165 6.44 22.18 -11.82
C LEU A 165 6.53 23.59 -12.44
N GLN A 166 7.14 23.71 -13.63
CA GLN A 166 7.16 24.96 -14.39
C GLN A 166 5.75 25.44 -14.73
N ALA A 167 4.89 24.54 -15.19
CA ALA A 167 3.48 24.87 -15.49
C ALA A 167 2.71 25.31 -14.24
N ALA A 168 3.02 24.75 -13.05
CA ALA A 168 2.43 25.19 -11.80
C ALA A 168 2.89 26.61 -11.42
N ASP A 169 4.17 26.96 -11.63
CA ASP A 169 4.70 28.31 -11.42
C ASP A 169 4.06 29.32 -12.40
N GLU A 170 3.96 28.98 -13.69
CA GLU A 170 3.29 29.81 -14.71
C GLU A 170 1.81 30.05 -14.37
N ALA A 171 1.15 29.06 -13.76
CA ALA A 171 -0.22 29.18 -13.28
C ALA A 171 -0.34 29.99 -11.96
N GLY A 172 0.76 30.51 -11.43
CA GLY A 172 0.81 31.31 -10.21
C GLY A 172 0.48 30.52 -8.95
N ALA A 173 0.94 29.26 -8.85
CA ALA A 173 0.75 28.46 -7.63
C ALA A 173 1.56 29.05 -6.47
N LYS A 174 0.89 29.28 -5.33
CA LYS A 174 1.53 29.81 -4.13
C LYS A 174 2.38 28.76 -3.42
N TYR A 175 1.81 27.58 -3.19
CA TYR A 175 2.51 26.41 -2.65
C TYR A 175 2.34 25.25 -3.63
N LYS A 176 3.36 24.40 -3.70
CA LYS A 176 3.38 23.22 -4.57
C LYS A 176 3.62 21.99 -3.71
N LEU A 177 2.87 20.91 -3.97
CA LEU A 177 3.07 19.60 -3.34
C LEU A 177 3.25 18.55 -4.43
N ILE A 178 4.43 17.93 -4.48
CA ILE A 178 4.69 16.73 -5.28
C ILE A 178 4.21 15.53 -4.47
N VAL A 179 3.43 14.63 -5.10
CA VAL A 179 2.95 13.41 -4.44
C VAL A 179 3.20 12.18 -5.29
N THR A 180 3.76 11.14 -4.67
CA THR A 180 4.07 9.86 -5.31
C THR A 180 3.87 8.68 -4.35
N ASP A 181 3.55 7.49 -4.88
CA ASP A 181 3.81 6.25 -4.15
C ASP A 181 5.33 6.07 -4.01
N GLY A 182 5.81 5.57 -2.87
CA GLY A 182 7.20 5.15 -2.69
C GLY A 182 7.49 3.85 -3.46
N VAL A 183 6.51 2.94 -3.46
CA VAL A 183 6.50 1.72 -4.27
C VAL A 183 5.15 1.57 -4.94
N PHE A 184 5.14 1.51 -6.27
CA PHE A 184 3.92 1.34 -7.06
C PHE A 184 3.37 -0.08 -6.94
N SER A 185 2.17 -0.21 -6.39
CA SER A 185 1.58 -1.47 -5.92
C SER A 185 1.39 -2.54 -7.01
N MET A 186 1.22 -2.14 -8.27
CA MET A 186 0.98 -3.05 -9.39
C MET A 186 2.27 -3.51 -10.08
N ASP A 187 3.39 -2.79 -9.85
CA ASP A 187 4.63 -2.97 -10.58
C ASP A 187 5.81 -3.35 -9.67
N GLY A 188 5.78 -3.00 -8.39
CA GLY A 188 6.92 -3.14 -7.49
C GLY A 188 8.09 -2.21 -7.84
N ILE A 189 7.83 -1.18 -8.65
CA ILE A 189 8.81 -0.14 -8.99
C ILE A 189 8.92 0.84 -7.83
N ILE A 190 10.14 1.18 -7.46
CA ILE A 190 10.45 2.19 -6.45
C ILE A 190 10.53 3.56 -7.14
N ALA A 191 9.89 4.56 -6.56
CA ALA A 191 9.93 5.92 -7.08
C ALA A 191 11.36 6.50 -7.03
N PRO A 192 11.78 7.31 -8.01
CA PRO A 192 13.10 7.95 -8.04
C PRO A 192 13.16 9.14 -7.07
N LEU A 193 13.01 8.86 -5.75
CA LEU A 193 12.82 9.88 -4.71
C LEU A 193 13.95 10.91 -4.65
N LYS A 194 15.19 10.50 -4.97
CA LYS A 194 16.30 11.46 -5.02
C LYS A 194 16.07 12.53 -6.08
N GLY A 195 15.70 12.16 -7.30
CA GLY A 195 15.39 13.10 -8.37
C GLY A 195 14.15 13.97 -8.06
N ILE A 196 13.14 13.38 -7.42
CA ILE A 196 11.95 14.11 -6.98
C ILE A 196 12.33 15.18 -5.95
N CYS A 197 13.13 14.84 -4.94
CA CYS A 197 13.61 15.78 -3.94
C CYS A 197 14.52 16.86 -4.53
N ASP A 198 15.39 16.51 -5.51
CA ASP A 198 16.27 17.49 -6.17
C ASP A 198 15.43 18.54 -6.94
N LEU A 199 14.34 18.11 -7.59
CA LEU A 199 13.39 19.03 -8.23
C LEU A 199 12.55 19.81 -7.22
N ALA A 200 12.15 19.18 -6.13
CA ALA A 200 11.41 19.84 -5.06
C ALA A 200 12.23 21.00 -4.45
N ASP A 201 13.50 20.79 -4.17
CA ASP A 201 14.42 21.82 -3.69
C ASP A 201 14.56 22.97 -4.71
N LYS A 202 14.68 22.63 -6.02
CA LYS A 202 14.82 23.62 -7.10
C LYS A 202 13.58 24.50 -7.28
N TYR A 203 12.39 23.93 -7.11
CA TYR A 203 11.12 24.61 -7.36
C TYR A 203 10.38 24.99 -6.06
N GLU A 204 11.02 24.91 -4.89
CA GLU A 204 10.45 25.21 -3.56
C GLU A 204 9.11 24.47 -3.34
N ALA A 205 9.07 23.18 -3.65
CA ALA A 205 7.91 22.33 -3.50
C ALA A 205 8.03 21.39 -2.29
N LEU A 206 6.91 21.10 -1.63
CA LEU A 206 6.82 20.03 -0.64
C LEU A 206 6.80 18.66 -1.32
N VAL A 207 7.22 17.62 -0.60
CA VAL A 207 7.19 16.23 -1.07
C VAL A 207 6.35 15.36 -0.14
N MET A 208 5.38 14.64 -0.70
CA MET A 208 4.62 13.59 -0.02
C MET A 208 4.90 12.24 -0.68
N VAL A 209 5.18 11.23 0.15
CA VAL A 209 5.39 9.83 -0.28
C VAL A 209 4.41 8.91 0.41
N ASP A 210 3.66 8.11 -0.35
CA ASP A 210 2.89 6.97 0.20
C ASP A 210 3.80 5.73 0.28
N ASP A 211 4.20 5.39 1.48
CA ASP A 211 5.14 4.30 1.76
C ASP A 211 4.45 2.98 2.15
N SER A 212 3.15 2.84 1.85
CA SER A 212 2.33 1.70 2.21
C SER A 212 2.86 0.34 1.75
N HIS A 213 3.62 0.29 0.67
CA HIS A 213 4.28 -0.92 0.17
C HIS A 213 5.78 -0.99 0.49
N ALA A 214 6.36 0.05 1.08
CA ALA A 214 7.78 0.14 1.37
C ALA A 214 8.10 0.02 2.87
N VAL A 215 7.30 0.66 3.73
CA VAL A 215 7.50 0.60 5.19
C VAL A 215 7.45 -0.84 5.71
N GLY A 216 8.41 -1.21 6.53
CA GLY A 216 8.64 -2.59 6.99
C GLY A 216 9.44 -3.46 5.99
N VAL A 217 9.60 -3.04 4.74
CA VAL A 217 10.15 -3.84 3.63
C VAL A 217 11.49 -3.30 3.15
N LEU A 218 11.54 -2.02 2.78
CA LEU A 218 12.72 -1.37 2.21
C LEU A 218 13.52 -0.59 3.26
N GLY A 219 14.77 -0.31 2.93
CA GLY A 219 15.71 0.40 3.79
C GLY A 219 16.44 -0.52 4.76
N ALA A 220 17.58 -0.06 5.24
CA ALA A 220 18.47 -0.81 6.14
C ALA A 220 17.76 -1.20 7.45
N THR A 221 16.93 -0.31 7.99
CA THR A 221 16.15 -0.54 9.23
C THR A 221 14.71 -0.97 8.95
N GLY A 222 14.27 -0.92 7.67
CA GLY A 222 12.89 -1.17 7.26
C GLY A 222 12.00 0.08 7.36
N ALA A 223 12.60 1.27 7.44
CA ALA A 223 11.85 2.52 7.55
C ALA A 223 11.18 2.97 6.24
N GLY A 224 11.42 2.24 5.13
CA GLY A 224 10.70 2.42 3.88
C GLY A 224 11.54 3.00 2.74
N SER A 225 10.87 3.49 1.68
CA SER A 225 11.52 3.98 0.46
C SER A 225 12.33 5.26 0.68
N VAL A 226 11.92 6.09 1.62
CA VAL A 226 12.62 7.33 1.99
C VAL A 226 14.01 7.03 2.55
N GLU A 227 14.14 5.99 3.39
CA GLU A 227 15.42 5.49 3.88
C GLU A 227 16.22 4.84 2.75
N ASP A 228 15.57 3.95 1.99
CA ASP A 228 16.19 3.16 0.91
C ASP A 228 16.82 4.06 -0.16
N CYS A 229 16.15 5.14 -0.53
CA CYS A 229 16.64 6.13 -1.50
C CYS A 229 17.60 7.18 -0.91
N GLY A 230 17.89 7.13 0.40
CA GLY A 230 18.82 8.06 1.07
C GLY A 230 18.32 9.51 1.12
N VAL A 231 17.01 9.72 1.20
CA VAL A 231 16.39 11.07 1.21
C VAL A 231 15.68 11.39 2.55
N THR A 232 16.07 10.73 3.62
CA THR A 232 15.57 11.01 4.97
C THR A 232 15.78 12.48 5.32
N GLY A 233 14.72 13.14 5.80
CA GLY A 233 14.71 14.57 6.14
C GLY A 233 14.39 15.51 4.96
N ARG A 234 14.31 15.00 3.72
CA ARG A 234 13.93 15.76 2.52
C ARG A 234 12.48 15.55 2.08
N VAL A 235 11.79 14.59 2.68
CA VAL A 235 10.36 14.32 2.45
C VAL A 235 9.58 14.93 3.60
N ASP A 236 8.56 15.73 3.29
CA ASP A 236 7.80 16.50 4.28
C ASP A 236 6.64 15.70 4.87
N ILE A 237 6.05 14.79 4.08
CA ILE A 237 4.87 14.00 4.45
C ILE A 237 5.08 12.56 4.00
N ILE A 238 4.97 11.63 4.95
CA ILE A 238 5.01 10.19 4.68
C ILE A 238 3.66 9.60 5.11
N SER A 239 2.90 9.03 4.18
CA SER A 239 1.75 8.20 4.52
C SER A 239 2.13 6.73 4.55
N GLY A 240 1.42 5.94 5.34
CA GLY A 240 1.67 4.51 5.43
C GLY A 240 0.50 3.75 6.06
N THR A 241 0.60 2.42 6.06
CA THR A 241 -0.47 1.54 6.52
C THR A 241 0.02 0.52 7.52
N PHE A 242 -0.84 0.17 8.48
CA PHE A 242 -0.66 -1.00 9.35
C PHE A 242 -1.32 -2.26 8.74
N GLY A 243 -2.01 -2.13 7.63
CA GLY A 243 -2.74 -3.22 6.95
C GLY A 243 -1.87 -4.11 6.04
N LYS A 244 -0.55 -3.98 6.08
CA LYS A 244 0.39 -4.76 5.23
C LYS A 244 1.55 -5.30 6.06
N ALA A 245 2.79 -4.89 5.80
CA ALA A 245 3.99 -5.36 6.50
C ALA A 245 3.94 -5.13 8.02
N LEU A 246 3.32 -4.04 8.46
CA LEU A 246 3.23 -3.68 9.87
C LEU A 246 2.03 -4.34 10.59
N GLY A 247 1.88 -5.65 10.49
CA GLY A 247 0.91 -6.44 11.23
C GLY A 247 -0.29 -6.93 10.41
N GLY A 248 -0.62 -6.30 9.28
CA GLY A 248 -1.65 -6.79 8.35
C GLY A 248 -3.11 -6.59 8.78
N ALA A 249 -3.37 -5.78 9.81
CA ALA A 249 -4.74 -5.55 10.30
C ALA A 249 -5.40 -4.35 9.59
N SER A 250 -5.49 -3.23 10.25
CA SER A 250 -6.16 -2.02 9.78
C SER A 250 -5.42 -0.79 10.32
N GLY A 251 -5.82 0.38 9.85
CA GLY A 251 -5.21 1.64 10.25
C GLY A 251 -4.18 2.15 9.24
N GLY A 252 -4.00 3.45 9.27
CA GLY A 252 -3.00 4.17 8.50
C GLY A 252 -2.51 5.39 9.26
N TYR A 253 -1.52 6.06 8.71
CA TYR A 253 -0.93 7.22 9.35
C TYR A 253 -0.43 8.24 8.34
N ILE A 254 -0.30 9.47 8.82
CA ILE A 254 0.55 10.51 8.23
C ILE A 254 1.62 10.85 9.25
N ALA A 255 2.88 10.68 8.87
CA ALA A 255 4.05 11.11 9.63
C ALA A 255 4.67 12.31 8.89
N ALA A 256 4.88 13.42 9.59
CA ALA A 256 5.24 14.68 8.95
C ALA A 256 5.89 15.65 9.95
N ARG A 257 6.17 16.86 9.46
CA ARG A 257 6.56 17.97 10.33
C ARG A 257 5.44 18.35 11.29
N GLN A 258 5.81 18.84 12.47
CA GLN A 258 4.86 19.10 13.57
C GLN A 258 3.66 19.95 13.13
N GLU A 259 3.90 21.06 12.42
CA GLU A 259 2.84 22.00 12.02
C GLU A 259 1.86 21.37 11.02
N ILE A 260 2.32 20.43 10.18
CA ILE A 260 1.47 19.69 9.26
C ILE A 260 0.56 18.76 10.06
N VAL A 261 1.11 17.99 11.00
CA VAL A 261 0.34 17.11 11.87
C VAL A 261 -0.68 17.88 12.70
N ASP A 262 -0.30 19.04 13.25
CA ASP A 262 -1.21 19.89 14.03
C ASP A 262 -2.40 20.37 13.19
N ILE A 263 -2.17 20.82 11.97
CA ILE A 263 -3.24 21.21 11.05
C ILE A 263 -4.13 20.02 10.66
N LEU A 264 -3.55 18.86 10.39
CA LEU A 264 -4.33 17.65 10.08
C LEU A 264 -5.24 17.25 11.24
N ARG A 265 -4.79 17.37 12.49
CA ARG A 265 -5.61 17.13 13.68
C ARG A 265 -6.83 18.05 13.76
N GLN A 266 -6.75 19.26 13.21
CA GLN A 266 -7.82 20.27 13.24
C GLN A 266 -8.75 20.20 12.03
N LYS A 267 -8.27 19.74 10.85
CA LYS A 267 -8.98 19.89 9.59
C LYS A 267 -9.22 18.59 8.80
N ALA A 268 -8.43 17.55 9.03
CA ALA A 268 -8.59 16.30 8.25
C ALA A 268 -9.91 15.62 8.60
N ARG A 269 -10.86 15.68 7.67
CA ARG A 269 -12.24 15.17 7.88
C ARG A 269 -12.29 13.69 8.25
N PRO A 270 -11.52 12.76 7.61
CA PRO A 270 -11.50 11.35 8.03
C PRO A 270 -11.02 11.16 9.47
N TYR A 271 -10.12 12.01 9.98
CA TYR A 271 -9.70 11.98 11.37
C TYR A 271 -10.77 12.52 12.32
N LEU A 272 -11.40 13.63 11.96
CA LEU A 272 -12.39 14.29 12.81
C LEU A 272 -13.69 13.52 12.93
N PHE A 273 -14.09 12.77 11.88
CA PHE A 273 -15.45 12.21 11.78
C PHE A 273 -15.49 10.69 11.68
N SER A 274 -14.34 9.99 11.76
CA SER A 274 -14.26 8.54 11.84
C SER A 274 -13.77 8.07 13.20
N ASN A 275 -14.22 6.91 13.65
CA ASN A 275 -13.77 6.35 14.93
C ASN A 275 -12.26 6.14 14.97
N ALA A 276 -11.70 6.27 16.17
CA ALA A 276 -10.29 6.02 16.44
C ALA A 276 -9.91 4.55 16.14
N VAL A 277 -8.64 4.35 15.79
CA VAL A 277 -8.06 3.00 15.66
C VAL A 277 -8.27 2.23 16.97
N PRO A 278 -8.79 0.99 16.92
CA PRO A 278 -9.02 0.22 18.15
C PRO A 278 -7.72 -0.07 18.93
N PRO A 279 -7.76 -0.07 20.27
CA PRO A 279 -6.60 -0.34 21.11
C PRO A 279 -5.82 -1.62 20.74
N PRO A 280 -6.47 -2.78 20.48
CA PRO A 280 -5.76 -3.99 20.06
C PRO A 280 -4.98 -3.82 18.75
N VAL A 281 -5.49 -3.03 17.82
CA VAL A 281 -4.78 -2.75 16.56
C VAL A 281 -3.59 -1.81 16.79
N ALA A 282 -3.74 -0.80 17.65
CA ALA A 282 -2.66 0.12 17.99
C ALA A 282 -1.48 -0.62 18.65
N ALA A 283 -1.75 -1.46 19.65
CA ALA A 283 -0.73 -2.24 20.34
C ALA A 283 -0.05 -3.27 19.41
N ALA A 284 -0.84 -3.97 18.59
CA ALA A 284 -0.31 -4.92 17.60
C ALA A 284 0.59 -4.24 16.57
N SER A 285 0.24 -3.03 16.12
CA SER A 285 1.04 -2.25 15.17
C SER A 285 2.36 -1.78 15.79
N MET A 286 2.38 -1.37 17.08
CA MET A 286 3.62 -1.07 17.79
C MET A 286 4.52 -2.30 17.89
N LYS A 287 3.96 -3.47 18.24
CA LYS A 287 4.71 -4.73 18.27
C LYS A 287 5.26 -5.10 16.88
N ALA A 288 4.51 -4.85 15.82
CA ALA A 288 5.00 -5.08 14.46
C ALA A 288 6.22 -4.20 14.12
N ILE A 289 6.19 -2.91 14.46
CA ILE A 289 7.32 -2.00 14.28
C ILE A 289 8.54 -2.47 15.12
N GLU A 290 8.32 -2.90 16.35
CA GLU A 290 9.38 -3.49 17.19
C GLU A 290 10.02 -4.71 16.50
N LEU A 291 9.20 -5.64 15.99
CA LEU A 291 9.70 -6.83 15.27
C LEU A 291 10.48 -6.44 14.00
N VAL A 292 10.02 -5.47 13.23
CA VAL A 292 10.76 -4.95 12.07
C VAL A 292 12.15 -4.44 12.47
N LYS A 293 12.26 -3.72 13.59
CA LYS A 293 13.53 -3.15 14.09
C LYS A 293 14.45 -4.22 14.67
N THR A 294 13.91 -5.20 15.40
CA THR A 294 14.68 -6.17 16.18
C THR A 294 14.94 -7.47 15.44
N ARG A 295 14.23 -7.75 14.34
CA ARG A 295 14.33 -9.00 13.56
C ARG A 295 14.66 -8.73 12.09
N PRO A 296 15.87 -8.27 11.77
CA PRO A 296 16.27 -8.00 10.38
C PRO A 296 16.25 -9.26 9.50
N GLU A 297 16.30 -10.46 10.09
CA GLU A 297 16.18 -11.74 9.38
C GLU A 297 14.84 -11.87 8.63
N LEU A 298 13.77 -11.24 9.06
CA LEU A 298 12.49 -11.26 8.34
C LEU A 298 12.63 -10.57 6.96
N ARG A 299 13.30 -9.42 6.92
CA ARG A 299 13.56 -8.72 5.64
C ARG A 299 14.58 -9.48 4.79
N ALA A 300 15.59 -10.07 5.43
CA ALA A 300 16.58 -10.89 4.71
C ALA A 300 15.90 -12.11 4.04
N GLN A 301 15.02 -12.82 4.75
CA GLN A 301 14.27 -13.93 4.20
C GLN A 301 13.32 -13.49 3.08
N LEU A 302 12.62 -12.37 3.27
CA LEU A 302 11.74 -11.79 2.24
C LEU A 302 12.50 -11.49 0.94
N ASN A 303 13.68 -10.85 1.06
CA ASN A 303 14.52 -10.52 -0.08
C ASN A 303 15.10 -11.76 -0.76
N ALA A 304 15.52 -12.77 0.02
CA ALA A 304 15.98 -14.06 -0.51
C ALA A 304 14.87 -14.77 -1.30
N ASN A 305 13.63 -14.77 -0.79
CA ASN A 305 12.47 -15.34 -1.46
C ASN A 305 12.15 -14.59 -2.76
N ALA A 306 12.18 -13.26 -2.75
CA ALA A 306 11.94 -12.44 -3.94
C ALA A 306 13.01 -12.69 -5.01
N LYS A 307 14.28 -12.75 -4.62
CA LYS A 307 15.39 -13.06 -5.52
C LYS A 307 15.23 -14.45 -6.14
N ARG A 308 15.02 -15.49 -5.31
CA ARG A 308 14.82 -16.88 -5.75
C ARG A 308 13.67 -16.99 -6.76
N PHE A 309 12.53 -16.37 -6.47
CA PHE A 309 11.38 -16.38 -7.37
C PHE A 309 11.70 -15.68 -8.71
N ARG A 310 12.33 -14.50 -8.69
CA ARG A 310 12.73 -13.78 -9.91
C ARG A 310 13.69 -14.62 -10.77
N GLU A 311 14.71 -15.19 -10.17
CA GLU A 311 15.70 -16.02 -10.87
C GLU A 311 15.03 -17.25 -11.51
N GLY A 312 14.20 -17.98 -10.76
CA GLY A 312 13.49 -19.15 -11.28
C GLY A 312 12.51 -18.83 -12.41
N MET A 313 11.74 -17.75 -12.26
CA MET A 313 10.81 -17.32 -13.28
C MET A 313 11.52 -16.82 -14.57
N SER A 314 12.62 -16.09 -14.42
CA SER A 314 13.43 -15.65 -15.55
C SER A 314 14.08 -16.83 -16.28
N ALA A 315 14.57 -17.84 -15.56
CA ALA A 315 15.12 -19.06 -16.15
C ALA A 315 14.07 -19.83 -16.97
N LEU A 316 12.80 -19.73 -16.59
CA LEU A 316 11.68 -20.28 -17.36
C LEU A 316 11.24 -19.36 -18.52
N GLY A 317 11.86 -18.19 -18.71
CA GLY A 317 11.55 -17.25 -19.79
C GLY A 317 10.23 -16.49 -19.58
N PHE A 318 9.82 -16.25 -18.33
CA PHE A 318 8.73 -15.31 -18.02
C PHE A 318 9.21 -13.87 -18.09
N ASP A 319 8.39 -12.98 -18.62
CA ASP A 319 8.62 -11.54 -18.63
C ASP A 319 8.25 -10.96 -17.26
N LEU A 320 9.22 -10.35 -16.57
CA LEU A 320 9.07 -9.76 -15.23
C LEU A 320 9.38 -8.26 -15.27
N VAL A 321 8.64 -7.49 -14.50
CA VAL A 321 9.06 -6.09 -14.24
C VAL A 321 10.38 -6.12 -13.48
N PRO A 322 11.44 -5.42 -13.98
CA PRO A 322 12.74 -5.36 -13.30
C PRO A 322 12.64 -4.71 -11.91
N GLY A 323 13.51 -5.12 -11.00
CA GLY A 323 13.58 -4.57 -9.64
C GLY A 323 13.92 -5.62 -8.60
N HIS A 324 13.98 -5.19 -7.34
CA HIS A 324 14.30 -6.05 -6.19
C HIS A 324 13.18 -6.11 -5.14
N HIS A 325 12.10 -5.34 -5.33
CA HIS A 325 10.95 -5.37 -4.42
C HIS A 325 10.26 -6.74 -4.43
N PRO A 326 9.69 -7.21 -3.29
CA PRO A 326 8.98 -8.49 -3.21
C PRO A 326 7.65 -8.56 -3.95
N ILE A 327 7.15 -7.47 -4.49
CA ILE A 327 6.14 -7.50 -5.55
C ILE A 327 6.83 -7.90 -6.86
N VAL A 328 6.41 -9.01 -7.45
CA VAL A 328 6.98 -9.53 -8.70
C VAL A 328 5.86 -9.75 -9.72
N PRO A 329 5.56 -8.76 -10.57
CA PRO A 329 4.58 -8.93 -11.62
C PRO A 329 5.12 -9.82 -12.74
N VAL A 330 4.34 -10.84 -13.10
CA VAL A 330 4.57 -11.68 -14.27
C VAL A 330 3.75 -11.13 -15.42
N MET A 331 4.40 -10.50 -16.39
CA MET A 331 3.74 -9.79 -17.49
C MET A 331 3.18 -10.76 -18.53
N LEU A 332 1.91 -10.59 -18.89
CA LEU A 332 1.20 -11.46 -19.83
C LEU A 332 0.62 -10.67 -21.01
N GLY A 333 0.48 -9.35 -20.89
CA GLY A 333 -0.03 -8.47 -21.94
C GLY A 333 -1.56 -8.55 -22.11
N ASP A 334 -2.09 -9.72 -22.41
CA ASP A 334 -3.50 -9.96 -22.69
C ASP A 334 -4.31 -10.32 -21.44
N ALA A 335 -5.53 -9.78 -21.32
CA ALA A 335 -6.41 -10.00 -20.18
C ALA A 335 -6.94 -11.44 -20.09
N ALA A 336 -7.28 -12.07 -21.24
CA ALA A 336 -7.78 -13.43 -21.25
C ALA A 336 -6.70 -14.44 -20.85
N VAL A 337 -5.45 -14.19 -21.26
CA VAL A 337 -4.27 -14.96 -20.82
C VAL A 337 -4.08 -14.83 -19.32
N ALA A 338 -4.20 -13.63 -18.76
CA ALA A 338 -4.05 -13.41 -17.32
C ALA A 338 -5.15 -14.12 -16.50
N VAL A 339 -6.40 -14.06 -16.96
CA VAL A 339 -7.52 -14.79 -16.34
C VAL A 339 -7.26 -16.28 -16.37
N LYS A 340 -6.94 -16.83 -17.57
CA LYS A 340 -6.70 -18.25 -17.75
C LYS A 340 -5.54 -18.77 -16.91
N MET A 341 -4.45 -18.01 -16.86
CA MET A 341 -3.29 -18.36 -16.05
C MET A 341 -3.61 -18.34 -14.56
N SER A 342 -4.38 -17.34 -14.07
CA SER A 342 -4.84 -17.30 -12.68
C SER A 342 -5.68 -18.53 -12.30
N GLU A 343 -6.57 -18.98 -13.20
CA GLU A 343 -7.36 -20.20 -13.02
C GLU A 343 -6.49 -21.46 -12.98
N ASN A 344 -5.48 -21.55 -13.86
CA ASN A 344 -4.56 -22.69 -13.91
C ASN A 344 -3.68 -22.72 -12.64
N LEU A 345 -3.17 -21.56 -12.18
CA LEU A 345 -2.42 -21.45 -10.93
C LEU A 345 -3.26 -21.94 -9.74
N TYR A 346 -4.51 -21.54 -9.68
CA TYR A 346 -5.44 -22.01 -8.65
C TYR A 346 -5.57 -23.54 -8.66
N LYS A 347 -5.74 -24.16 -9.83
CA LYS A 347 -5.81 -25.62 -9.97
C LYS A 347 -4.50 -26.31 -9.60
N ASN A 348 -3.37 -25.63 -9.79
CA ASN A 348 -2.03 -26.10 -9.43
C ASN A 348 -1.62 -25.73 -7.98
N GLY A 349 -2.57 -25.29 -7.14
CA GLY A 349 -2.35 -25.06 -5.71
C GLY A 349 -1.76 -23.71 -5.35
N VAL A 350 -1.76 -22.71 -6.25
CA VAL A 350 -1.26 -21.36 -6.01
C VAL A 350 -2.38 -20.33 -6.09
N TYR A 351 -2.51 -19.52 -5.04
CA TYR A 351 -3.42 -18.38 -5.01
C TYR A 351 -2.68 -17.13 -5.49
N ALA A 352 -2.85 -16.80 -6.75
CA ALA A 352 -2.36 -15.57 -7.37
C ALA A 352 -3.44 -14.97 -8.27
N THR A 353 -3.49 -13.64 -8.32
CA THR A 353 -4.57 -12.91 -8.99
C THR A 353 -4.07 -12.21 -10.25
N GLY A 354 -4.83 -12.35 -11.33
CA GLY A 354 -4.63 -11.60 -12.56
C GLY A 354 -5.13 -10.16 -12.43
N PHE A 355 -4.35 -9.21 -12.93
CA PHE A 355 -4.71 -7.81 -13.03
C PHE A 355 -4.70 -7.37 -14.48
N PHE A 356 -5.76 -6.70 -14.90
CA PHE A 356 -5.98 -6.20 -16.26
C PHE A 356 -6.79 -4.90 -16.20
N TYR A 357 -7.02 -4.29 -17.35
CA TYR A 357 -7.80 -3.04 -17.43
C TYR A 357 -9.17 -3.17 -16.73
N PRO A 358 -9.63 -2.18 -15.95
CA PRO A 358 -9.06 -0.83 -15.77
C PRO A 358 -8.04 -0.69 -14.63
N VAL A 359 -7.69 -1.77 -13.92
CA VAL A 359 -6.75 -1.74 -12.78
C VAL A 359 -5.32 -1.45 -13.23
N VAL A 360 -4.95 -1.98 -14.40
CA VAL A 360 -3.68 -1.68 -15.08
C VAL A 360 -3.97 -1.26 -16.52
N PRO A 361 -3.06 -0.56 -17.22
CA PRO A 361 -3.29 -0.13 -18.60
C PRO A 361 -3.59 -1.28 -19.57
N MET A 362 -4.31 -1.01 -20.67
CA MET A 362 -4.55 -1.98 -21.75
C MET A 362 -3.22 -2.52 -22.29
N GLY A 363 -3.18 -3.83 -22.58
CA GLY A 363 -1.97 -4.50 -23.05
C GLY A 363 -0.90 -4.73 -21.98
N LYS A 364 -1.21 -4.44 -20.71
CA LYS A 364 -0.31 -4.61 -19.56
C LYS A 364 -0.86 -5.55 -18.50
N ALA A 365 -1.70 -6.53 -18.93
CA ALA A 365 -2.22 -7.54 -18.02
C ALA A 365 -1.09 -8.39 -17.43
N ARG A 366 -1.25 -8.81 -16.18
CA ARG A 366 -0.22 -9.49 -15.40
C ARG A 366 -0.81 -10.37 -14.30
N ILE A 367 -0.06 -11.35 -13.85
CA ILE A 367 -0.26 -11.96 -12.53
C ILE A 367 0.65 -11.20 -11.55
N ARG A 368 0.07 -10.51 -10.56
CA ARG A 368 0.87 -9.85 -9.51
C ARG A 368 1.12 -10.85 -8.38
N THR A 369 2.37 -11.27 -8.23
CA THR A 369 2.78 -12.09 -7.09
C THR A 369 3.43 -11.23 -6.01
N GLN A 370 3.26 -11.63 -4.76
CA GLN A 370 3.87 -10.99 -3.60
C GLN A 370 4.54 -12.05 -2.73
N MET A 371 5.84 -11.88 -2.52
CA MET A 371 6.60 -12.75 -1.62
C MET A 371 6.32 -12.36 -0.17
N SER A 372 6.49 -13.34 0.72
CA SER A 372 6.41 -13.18 2.17
C SER A 372 7.63 -13.81 2.82
N ALA A 373 8.07 -13.26 3.94
CA ALA A 373 9.07 -13.89 4.80
C ALA A 373 8.59 -15.24 5.37
N ALA A 374 7.27 -15.45 5.41
CA ALA A 374 6.67 -16.72 5.85
C ALA A 374 6.75 -17.83 4.79
N HIS A 375 7.07 -17.52 3.52
CA HIS A 375 7.31 -18.55 2.52
C HIS A 375 8.64 -19.24 2.80
N THR A 376 8.65 -20.57 2.72
CA THR A 376 9.92 -21.35 2.73
C THR A 376 10.53 -21.38 1.33
N PRO A 377 11.82 -21.74 1.17
CA PRO A 377 12.41 -21.98 -0.14
C PRO A 377 11.62 -22.97 -0.99
N GLU A 378 11.09 -24.04 -0.38
CA GLU A 378 10.28 -25.06 -1.02
C GLU A 378 8.93 -24.51 -1.50
N ASP A 379 8.34 -23.54 -0.76
CA ASP A 379 7.13 -22.84 -1.21
C ASP A 379 7.41 -22.03 -2.47
N ILE A 380 8.56 -21.36 -2.53
CA ILE A 380 8.96 -20.58 -3.72
C ILE A 380 9.20 -21.50 -4.92
N ASP A 381 9.88 -22.63 -4.73
CA ASP A 381 10.10 -23.60 -5.80
C ASP A 381 8.78 -24.20 -6.29
N PHE A 382 7.89 -24.56 -5.36
CA PHE A 382 6.54 -25.02 -5.71
C PHE A 382 5.77 -23.97 -6.56
N ALA A 383 5.87 -22.68 -6.19
CA ALA A 383 5.25 -21.63 -6.98
C ALA A 383 5.83 -21.55 -8.39
N ILE A 384 7.16 -21.60 -8.55
CA ILE A 384 7.84 -21.57 -9.86
C ILE A 384 7.38 -22.75 -10.73
N GLU A 385 7.32 -23.97 -10.18
CA GLU A 385 6.81 -25.13 -10.89
C GLU A 385 5.34 -24.98 -11.29
N ALA A 386 4.50 -24.45 -10.38
CA ALA A 386 3.09 -24.20 -10.66
C ALA A 386 2.92 -23.20 -11.81
N PHE A 387 3.74 -22.14 -11.88
CA PHE A 387 3.76 -21.20 -13.00
C PHE A 387 4.15 -21.88 -14.30
N ALA A 388 5.19 -22.74 -14.29
CA ALA A 388 5.60 -23.51 -15.47
C ALA A 388 4.45 -24.39 -16.00
N LYS A 389 3.74 -25.11 -15.12
CA LYS A 389 2.59 -25.96 -15.45
C LYS A 389 1.34 -25.16 -15.87
N SER A 390 1.26 -23.90 -15.54
CA SER A 390 0.08 -23.04 -15.77
C SER A 390 0.16 -22.22 -17.06
N ARG A 391 1.25 -22.30 -17.82
CA ARG A 391 1.39 -21.58 -19.10
C ARG A 391 0.21 -21.87 -20.02
N CYS A 392 -0.25 -20.82 -20.71
CA CYS A 392 -1.33 -20.87 -21.69
C CYS A 392 -0.78 -20.78 -23.10
#